data_e38ec78f59e5f87c4a34ed8ddad1b697
#
_entry.id   e38ec78f59e5f87c4a34ed8ddad1b697
#
_cell.length_a   1.000
_cell.length_b   1.000
_cell.length_c   1.000
_cell.angle_alpha   90.00
_cell.angle_beta   90.00
_cell.angle_gamma   90.00
#
_symmetry.space_group_name_H-M   'P 1'
#
loop_
_entity.id
_entity.type
_entity.pdbx_description
1 polymer ?
#
loop_
_entity_poly.entity_id
_entity_poly.type
_entity_poly.pdbx_seq_one_letter_code
_entity_poly.pdbx_strand_id
1 'polypeptide(L)'
;MVNAQINDQMVNEKMVNDIMNRREFIKHSAAAVAATSVLATACKNNNGKSSLPLRGESEGASMSFRVNPNSGDKVSLLGFGMMRLPEIQGAPSYTIDQETVNEMVDYALRHGVNYFDTSPVYCQGLSEQATGTALARHPRNSYFIATKLSNFSQQAWPREESIAMFERSLQYLQTDYVDYLLLHSIGGSSAGKDAMQTFYGRYMDNGILDWLVEQKAQGRIRNLGFSYHGDIRIFDMLLKWHDEGKYHWDFVQIQLNYLDWHYAKQLNPRNTNAEYLYRELEKRGIPAVIMEPLLGGRLAKQPAHILREMKRMDINATPAEWAFRYAGTPEHILSVLSGMTYMEHLQENCNTYSPLRPITPEEDAMLMRLADAICDMNAIPCTGCNYCMPCPYGINIPAVFGYYNTCLAEGLLPSGKEMDSAFRKARKKWLIGYDRKVERMRQADHCIGCNHCLTHCPQRIDIPHEMIRIDRFVEQLKQSI
;
A
#
# COMPACT_ATOMS: atom_id res chain seq x y z
N MET A 1 27.70 -52.09 -9.72
CA MET A 1 27.18 -51.84 -8.38
C MET A 1 28.15 -51.06 -7.45
N VAL A 2 29.42 -50.88 -7.80
CA VAL A 2 30.38 -50.14 -6.94
C VAL A 2 30.37 -48.63 -7.13
N ASN A 3 29.96 -48.12 -8.29
CA ASN A 3 29.91 -46.66 -8.58
C ASN A 3 28.69 -45.91 -8.03
N ALA A 4 27.62 -46.58 -7.61
CA ALA A 4 26.46 -45.98 -7.01
C ALA A 4 26.64 -45.68 -5.49
N GLN A 5 27.43 -46.49 -4.81
CA GLN A 5 27.71 -46.31 -3.38
C GLN A 5 28.70 -45.18 -3.07
N ILE A 6 29.61 -44.89 -4.01
CA ILE A 6 30.60 -43.80 -3.86
C ILE A 6 29.97 -42.43 -4.00
N ASN A 7 28.94 -42.30 -4.86
CA ASN A 7 28.22 -41.03 -5.04
C ASN A 7 27.31 -40.67 -3.84
N ASP A 8 26.70 -41.66 -3.17
CA ASP A 8 25.84 -41.40 -2.00
C ASP A 8 26.67 -41.04 -0.77
N GLN A 9 27.90 -41.57 -0.61
CA GLN A 9 28.80 -41.17 0.47
C GLN A 9 29.31 -39.72 0.29
N MET A 10 29.68 -39.31 -0.93
CA MET A 10 30.16 -37.94 -1.20
C MET A 10 29.05 -36.89 -1.06
N VAL A 11 27.80 -37.22 -1.33
CA VAL A 11 26.64 -36.32 -1.14
C VAL A 11 26.33 -36.18 0.35
N ASN A 12 26.42 -37.24 1.14
CA ASN A 12 26.18 -37.21 2.56
C ASN A 12 27.31 -36.46 3.31
N GLU A 13 28.57 -36.60 2.94
CA GLU A 13 29.67 -35.85 3.56
C GLU A 13 29.58 -34.35 3.24
N LYS A 14 29.13 -33.96 2.05
CA LYS A 14 28.94 -32.56 1.69
C LYS A 14 27.75 -31.91 2.45
N MET A 15 26.65 -32.65 2.67
CA MET A 15 25.51 -32.19 3.48
C MET A 15 25.88 -32.09 4.98
N VAL A 16 26.68 -33.01 5.51
CA VAL A 16 27.12 -32.97 6.90
C VAL A 16 28.11 -31.82 7.13
N ASN A 17 29.03 -31.54 6.21
CA ASN A 17 29.93 -30.38 6.27
C ASN A 17 29.21 -29.02 6.16
N ASP A 18 28.16 -28.90 5.33
CA ASP A 18 27.33 -27.68 5.25
C ASP A 18 26.54 -27.43 6.55
N ILE A 19 26.10 -28.50 7.23
CA ILE A 19 25.40 -28.39 8.53
C ILE A 19 26.38 -28.02 9.63
N MET A 20 27.60 -28.52 9.60
CA MET A 20 28.66 -28.18 10.59
C MET A 20 29.10 -26.71 10.42
N ASN A 21 29.29 -26.22 9.21
CA ASN A 21 29.62 -24.82 8.94
C ASN A 21 28.54 -23.84 9.40
N ARG A 22 27.26 -24.19 9.29
CA ARG A 22 26.19 -23.39 9.86
C ARG A 22 26.17 -23.34 11.39
N ARG A 23 26.51 -24.44 12.05
CA ARG A 23 26.63 -24.49 13.52
C ARG A 23 27.84 -23.71 14.04
N GLU A 24 28.96 -23.73 13.36
CA GLU A 24 30.13 -22.93 13.71
C GLU A 24 29.94 -21.44 13.46
N PHE A 25 29.27 -21.06 12.38
CA PHE A 25 28.90 -19.68 12.12
C PHE A 25 27.99 -19.09 13.19
N ILE A 26 27.02 -19.88 13.70
CA ILE A 26 26.15 -19.48 14.81
C ILE A 26 26.93 -19.37 16.12
N LYS A 27 27.92 -20.24 16.38
CA LYS A 27 28.78 -20.18 17.59
C LYS A 27 29.73 -18.98 17.55
N HIS A 28 30.29 -18.61 16.41
CA HIS A 28 31.14 -17.43 16.26
C HIS A 28 30.35 -16.11 16.27
N SER A 29 29.13 -16.11 15.82
CA SER A 29 28.21 -14.95 15.95
C SER A 29 27.81 -14.70 17.41
N ALA A 30 27.64 -15.76 18.21
CA ALA A 30 27.34 -15.65 19.64
C ALA A 30 28.53 -15.19 20.49
N ALA A 31 29.76 -15.52 20.09
CA ALA A 31 30.98 -15.12 20.80
C ALA A 31 31.40 -13.66 20.52
N ALA A 32 31.06 -13.10 19.37
CA ALA A 32 31.33 -11.70 19.03
C ALA A 32 30.39 -10.70 19.76
N VAL A 33 29.24 -11.17 20.24
CA VAL A 33 28.27 -10.33 21.00
C VAL A 33 28.66 -10.27 22.50
N ALA A 34 29.48 -11.19 22.99
CA ALA A 34 29.90 -11.25 24.42
C ALA A 34 31.09 -10.33 24.77
N ALA A 35 31.74 -9.69 23.78
CA ALA A 35 32.95 -8.89 24.03
C ALA A 35 32.71 -7.36 24.13
N THR A 36 31.48 -6.87 24.02
CA THR A 36 31.13 -5.42 24.09
C THR A 36 30.22 -5.05 25.25
N SER A 37 30.00 -5.92 26.24
CA SER A 37 29.13 -5.61 27.37
C SER A 37 29.90 -5.46 28.65
N VAL A 38 30.69 -4.39 28.80
CA VAL A 38 31.14 -3.86 30.11
C VAL A 38 30.95 -2.34 30.02
N LEU A 39 29.81 -1.86 30.44
CA LEU A 39 29.49 -0.59 31.10
C LEU A 39 28.00 -0.23 30.92
N ALA A 40 27.16 -0.79 31.76
CA ALA A 40 25.90 -0.16 32.15
C ALA A 40 25.38 -0.87 33.41
N THR A 41 25.62 -0.24 34.54
CA THR A 41 25.09 -0.65 35.86
C THR A 41 23.73 -0.03 36.10
N ALA A 42 22.80 -0.87 36.51
CA ALA A 42 21.59 -0.61 37.30
C ALA A 42 20.39 0.07 36.66
N CYS A 43 19.36 -0.70 36.32
CA CYS A 43 18.11 -0.74 37.11
C CYS A 43 17.32 -2.00 36.73
N LYS A 44 17.03 -2.85 37.71
CA LYS A 44 16.17 -4.02 37.59
C LYS A 44 14.72 -3.57 37.49
N ASN A 45 13.99 -4.06 36.46
CA ASN A 45 12.65 -4.58 36.68
C ASN A 45 12.34 -5.70 35.69
N ASN A 46 11.78 -6.77 36.22
CA ASN A 46 11.46 -8.02 35.55
C ASN A 46 10.33 -7.86 34.55
N ASN A 47 10.52 -8.26 33.29
CA ASN A 47 9.69 -9.23 32.59
C ASN A 47 10.36 -9.54 31.25
N GLY A 48 10.79 -10.79 31.11
CA GLY A 48 11.57 -11.22 29.97
C GLY A 48 10.72 -11.37 28.69
N LYS A 49 11.06 -10.59 27.68
CA LYS A 49 11.06 -10.94 26.25
C LYS A 49 12.21 -10.15 25.63
N SER A 50 13.19 -10.87 25.08
CA SER A 50 14.35 -10.31 24.39
C SER A 50 13.91 -9.67 23.09
N SER A 51 13.87 -8.35 23.04
CA SER A 51 13.86 -7.58 21.79
C SER A 51 15.30 -7.14 21.51
N LEU A 52 15.84 -7.52 20.36
CA LEU A 52 17.07 -6.94 19.83
C LEU A 52 16.84 -5.43 19.64
N PRO A 53 17.79 -4.56 20.02
CA PRO A 53 17.65 -3.13 19.77
C PRO A 53 17.73 -2.90 18.26
N LEU A 54 16.62 -2.48 17.68
CA LEU A 54 16.59 -1.84 16.37
C LEU A 54 17.38 -0.53 16.49
N ARG A 55 18.10 -0.20 15.45
CA ARG A 55 18.96 0.95 15.23
C ARG A 55 18.47 2.18 15.98
N GLY A 56 19.18 2.54 17.06
CA GLY A 56 19.16 3.80 17.77
C GLY A 56 17.79 4.49 17.87
N GLU A 57 16.98 4.11 18.85
CA GLU A 57 16.00 5.03 19.41
C GLU A 57 16.78 6.26 19.88
N SER A 58 16.79 7.32 19.06
CA SER A 58 17.30 8.61 19.51
C SER A 58 16.29 9.13 20.54
N GLU A 59 16.60 9.00 21.81
CA GLU A 59 15.88 9.69 22.86
C GLU A 59 15.79 11.16 22.50
N GLY A 60 14.59 11.62 22.06
CA GLY A 60 14.31 13.00 21.69
C GLY A 60 13.83 13.27 20.27
N ALA A 61 13.86 12.30 19.33
CA ALA A 61 13.32 12.51 18.00
C ALA A 61 11.78 12.45 18.03
N SER A 62 11.11 13.55 17.64
CA SER A 62 9.65 13.63 17.62
C SER A 62 9.09 13.46 16.22
N MET A 63 7.93 12.80 16.10
CA MET A 63 7.15 12.71 14.88
C MET A 63 7.01 14.07 14.20
N SER A 64 7.17 14.13 12.89
CA SER A 64 6.86 15.32 12.10
C SER A 64 5.36 15.50 11.96
N PHE A 65 4.89 16.74 12.13
CA PHE A 65 3.48 17.10 12.02
C PHE A 65 3.28 18.18 10.96
N ARG A 66 2.06 18.20 10.40
CA ARG A 66 1.55 19.27 9.55
C ARG A 66 0.25 19.80 10.13
N VAL A 67 -0.06 21.05 9.84
CA VAL A 67 -1.30 21.67 10.28
C VAL A 67 -2.26 21.76 9.11
N ASN A 68 -3.47 21.22 9.26
CA ASN A 68 -4.53 21.44 8.29
C ASN A 68 -4.95 22.92 8.33
N PRO A 69 -4.78 23.68 7.23
CA PRO A 69 -5.07 25.12 7.24
C PRO A 69 -6.55 25.42 7.43
N ASN A 70 -7.45 24.46 7.13
CA ASN A 70 -8.89 24.65 7.21
C ASN A 70 -9.47 24.40 8.61
N SER A 71 -8.89 23.47 9.39
CA SER A 71 -9.39 23.10 10.72
C SER A 71 -8.43 23.43 11.86
N GLY A 72 -7.14 23.70 11.57
CA GLY A 72 -6.11 23.87 12.58
C GLY A 72 -5.64 22.55 13.20
N ASP A 73 -6.10 21.40 12.71
CA ASP A 73 -5.69 20.08 13.19
C ASP A 73 -4.19 19.85 12.98
N LYS A 74 -3.48 19.52 14.06
CA LYS A 74 -2.06 19.11 13.99
C LYS A 74 -1.97 17.63 13.74
N VAL A 75 -1.79 17.26 12.47
CA VAL A 75 -1.81 15.88 11.97
C VAL A 75 -0.39 15.34 11.82
N SER A 76 -0.15 14.09 12.25
CA SER A 76 1.13 13.41 12.03
C SER A 76 1.37 13.20 10.53
N LEU A 77 2.61 13.46 10.09
CA LEU A 77 2.97 13.28 8.69
C LEU A 77 2.93 11.81 8.26
N LEU A 78 3.16 10.86 9.18
CA LEU A 78 2.82 9.46 8.99
C LEU A 78 1.37 9.22 9.40
N GLY A 79 0.55 8.73 8.47
CA GLY A 79 -0.80 8.24 8.72
C GLY A 79 -0.87 6.71 8.71
N PHE A 80 -1.66 6.11 9.58
CA PHE A 80 -1.89 4.67 9.61
C PHE A 80 -3.04 4.31 8.68
N GLY A 81 -2.73 3.72 7.52
CA GLY A 81 -3.72 3.15 6.59
C GLY A 81 -4.20 1.79 7.05
N MET A 82 -5.47 1.68 7.42
CA MET A 82 -6.08 0.47 7.98
C MET A 82 -6.60 -0.52 6.91
N MET A 83 -6.10 -0.43 5.69
CA MET A 83 -6.51 -1.29 4.58
C MET A 83 -5.82 -2.66 4.58
N ARG A 84 -4.69 -2.80 5.27
CA ARG A 84 -3.82 -3.99 5.27
C ARG A 84 -3.52 -4.47 6.69
N LEU A 85 -4.57 -4.60 7.48
CA LEU A 85 -4.44 -5.06 8.86
C LEU A 85 -3.91 -6.50 8.94
N PRO A 86 -3.21 -6.86 10.03
CA PRO A 86 -2.81 -8.23 10.30
C PRO A 86 -3.99 -9.18 10.28
N GLU A 87 -3.79 -10.37 9.74
CA GLU A 87 -4.81 -11.43 9.67
C GLU A 87 -4.32 -12.71 10.33
N ILE A 88 -5.25 -13.48 10.89
CA ILE A 88 -4.97 -14.79 11.48
C ILE A 88 -4.77 -15.79 10.34
N GLN A 89 -3.52 -16.24 10.15
CA GLN A 89 -3.16 -17.18 9.11
C GLN A 89 -3.78 -18.56 9.37
N GLY A 90 -4.38 -19.15 8.34
CA GLY A 90 -5.01 -20.48 8.45
C GLY A 90 -6.41 -20.48 9.06
N ALA A 91 -6.98 -19.32 9.37
CA ALA A 91 -8.39 -19.22 9.75
C ALA A 91 -9.30 -19.66 8.58
N PRO A 92 -10.48 -20.26 8.86
CA PRO A 92 -11.39 -20.77 7.84
C PRO A 92 -12.01 -19.65 6.97
N SER A 93 -12.00 -18.41 7.45
CA SER A 93 -12.41 -17.20 6.74
C SER A 93 -11.44 -16.06 7.03
N TYR A 94 -11.49 -14.99 6.22
CA TYR A 94 -10.71 -13.78 6.50
C TYR A 94 -11.01 -13.26 7.90
N THR A 95 -10.02 -13.22 8.75
CA THR A 95 -10.17 -12.83 10.17
C THR A 95 -9.00 -11.91 10.53
N ILE A 96 -9.32 -10.70 11.02
CA ILE A 96 -8.32 -9.76 11.51
C ILE A 96 -7.76 -10.24 12.85
N ASP A 97 -6.44 -10.20 13.02
CA ASP A 97 -5.77 -10.37 14.29
C ASP A 97 -5.90 -9.08 15.12
N GLN A 98 -7.02 -8.99 15.86
CA GLN A 98 -7.35 -7.78 16.63
C GLN A 98 -6.32 -7.48 17.73
N GLU A 99 -5.71 -8.50 18.34
CA GLU A 99 -4.68 -8.31 19.36
C GLU A 99 -3.45 -7.61 18.77
N THR A 100 -2.94 -8.11 17.65
CA THR A 100 -1.85 -7.47 16.93
C THR A 100 -2.21 -6.05 16.45
N VAL A 101 -3.44 -5.83 15.96
CA VAL A 101 -3.92 -4.48 15.60
C VAL A 101 -3.89 -3.55 16.79
N ASN A 102 -4.36 -4.00 17.96
CA ASN A 102 -4.35 -3.21 19.18
C ASN A 102 -2.91 -2.81 19.60
N GLU A 103 -1.98 -3.76 19.58
CA GLU A 103 -0.55 -3.50 19.87
C GLU A 103 0.06 -2.48 18.91
N MET A 104 -0.25 -2.61 17.61
CA MET A 104 0.25 -1.68 16.59
C MET A 104 -0.34 -0.27 16.76
N VAL A 105 -1.63 -0.15 17.08
CA VAL A 105 -2.26 1.16 17.34
C VAL A 105 -1.68 1.80 18.60
N ASP A 106 -1.46 1.01 19.66
CA ASP A 106 -0.81 1.48 20.90
C ASP A 106 0.61 2.00 20.63
N TYR A 107 1.37 1.27 19.81
CA TYR A 107 2.71 1.68 19.41
C TYR A 107 2.66 2.97 18.58
N ALA A 108 1.78 3.05 17.58
CA ALA A 108 1.63 4.20 16.70
C ALA A 108 1.34 5.48 17.50
N LEU A 109 0.35 5.45 18.39
CA LEU A 109 -0.02 6.58 19.24
C LEU A 109 1.13 7.02 20.16
N ARG A 110 1.83 6.07 20.80
CA ARG A 110 3.02 6.37 21.64
C ARG A 110 4.14 7.05 20.87
N HIS A 111 4.26 6.78 19.56
CA HIS A 111 5.29 7.37 18.68
C HIS A 111 4.77 8.57 17.89
N GLY A 112 3.61 9.13 18.28
CA GLY A 112 3.09 10.38 17.76
C GLY A 112 2.26 10.26 16.48
N VAL A 113 2.00 9.05 15.95
CA VAL A 113 1.06 8.84 14.85
C VAL A 113 -0.35 9.07 15.37
N ASN A 114 -1.07 10.04 14.79
CA ASN A 114 -2.40 10.40 15.25
C ASN A 114 -3.47 10.42 14.15
N TYR A 115 -3.17 9.99 12.93
CA TYR A 115 -4.11 9.93 11.81
C TYR A 115 -4.31 8.49 11.37
N PHE A 116 -5.57 8.00 11.44
CA PHE A 116 -5.97 6.62 11.11
C PHE A 116 -7.00 6.63 9.99
N ASP A 117 -6.65 6.06 8.83
CA ASP A 117 -7.47 6.06 7.62
C ASP A 117 -8.06 4.69 7.35
N THR A 118 -9.39 4.59 7.38
CA THR A 118 -10.15 3.36 7.12
C THR A 118 -11.24 3.55 6.07
N SER A 119 -12.08 2.54 5.87
CA SER A 119 -13.22 2.55 4.97
C SER A 119 -14.15 1.36 5.21
N PRO A 120 -15.46 1.49 4.94
CA PRO A 120 -16.43 0.38 5.03
C PRO A 120 -16.09 -0.86 4.19
N VAL A 121 -15.24 -0.71 3.16
CA VAL A 121 -14.89 -1.82 2.25
C VAL A 121 -13.50 -2.40 2.50
N TYR A 122 -12.70 -1.83 3.42
CA TYR A 122 -11.37 -2.34 3.71
C TYR A 122 -11.43 -3.64 4.50
N CYS A 123 -10.45 -4.53 4.29
CA CYS A 123 -10.37 -5.81 4.99
C CYS A 123 -11.69 -6.60 4.91
N GLN A 124 -12.27 -6.70 3.72
CA GLN A 124 -13.57 -7.36 3.48
C GLN A 124 -14.72 -6.81 4.35
N GLY A 125 -14.68 -5.53 4.69
CA GLY A 125 -15.69 -4.84 5.50
C GLY A 125 -15.42 -4.84 7.01
N LEU A 126 -14.29 -5.40 7.46
CA LEU A 126 -13.99 -5.55 8.89
C LEU A 126 -13.10 -4.42 9.45
N SER A 127 -12.52 -3.57 8.58
CA SER A 127 -11.52 -2.59 9.00
C SER A 127 -12.05 -1.53 9.97
N GLU A 128 -13.25 -0.98 9.73
CA GLU A 128 -13.84 0.03 10.62
C GLU A 128 -14.08 -0.51 12.03
N GLN A 129 -14.61 -1.75 12.14
CA GLN A 129 -14.84 -2.38 13.43
C GLN A 129 -13.52 -2.65 14.17
N ALA A 130 -12.50 -3.14 13.47
CA ALA A 130 -11.19 -3.38 14.07
C ALA A 130 -10.52 -2.06 14.49
N THR A 131 -10.63 -1.01 13.67
CA THR A 131 -10.13 0.33 13.97
C THR A 131 -10.83 0.92 15.19
N GLY A 132 -12.17 0.88 15.23
CA GLY A 132 -12.95 1.37 16.37
C GLY A 132 -12.60 0.64 17.66
N THR A 133 -12.49 -0.70 17.62
CA THR A 133 -12.08 -1.51 18.78
C THR A 133 -10.71 -1.12 19.31
N ALA A 134 -9.74 -0.87 18.43
CA ALA A 134 -8.40 -0.49 18.85
C ALA A 134 -8.34 0.94 19.40
N LEU A 135 -8.97 1.90 18.71
CA LEU A 135 -8.92 3.32 19.05
C LEU A 135 -9.79 3.70 20.26
N ALA A 136 -10.92 3.03 20.50
CA ALA A 136 -11.78 3.28 21.66
C ALA A 136 -11.10 3.04 23.03
N ARG A 137 -9.93 2.40 23.03
CA ARG A 137 -9.07 2.18 24.20
C ARG A 137 -8.28 3.45 24.61
N HIS A 138 -8.31 4.49 23.76
CA HIS A 138 -7.56 5.73 23.92
C HIS A 138 -8.47 6.94 23.99
N PRO A 139 -8.02 8.08 24.59
CA PRO A 139 -8.81 9.31 24.61
C PRO A 139 -9.16 9.78 23.19
N ARG A 140 -10.44 10.01 22.90
CA ARG A 140 -10.94 10.36 21.55
C ARG A 140 -10.26 11.59 20.93
N ASN A 141 -9.80 12.53 21.74
CA ASN A 141 -9.10 13.74 21.31
C ASN A 141 -7.60 13.54 21.07
N SER A 142 -7.07 12.34 21.24
CA SER A 142 -5.64 12.04 20.98
C SER A 142 -5.35 11.59 19.55
N TYR A 143 -6.39 11.38 18.72
CA TYR A 143 -6.26 10.90 17.35
C TYR A 143 -7.36 11.43 16.44
N PHE A 144 -7.11 11.36 15.13
CA PHE A 144 -8.04 11.65 14.05
C PHE A 144 -8.46 10.37 13.33
N ILE A 145 -9.76 10.22 13.09
CA ILE A 145 -10.34 9.14 12.30
C ILE A 145 -10.73 9.70 10.93
N ALA A 146 -10.19 9.08 9.88
CA ALA A 146 -10.64 9.26 8.51
C ALA A 146 -11.38 8.01 8.04
N THR A 147 -12.60 8.18 7.52
CA THR A 147 -13.33 7.11 6.82
C THR A 147 -13.98 7.64 5.54
N LYS A 148 -14.68 6.78 4.81
CA LYS A 148 -15.10 7.09 3.45
C LYS A 148 -16.53 6.65 3.18
N LEU A 149 -17.29 7.41 2.40
CA LEU A 149 -18.56 6.95 1.84
C LEU A 149 -18.29 6.09 0.61
N SER A 150 -18.37 4.76 0.79
CA SER A 150 -17.95 3.74 -0.18
C SER A 150 -19.12 3.11 -0.95
N ASN A 151 -20.10 3.90 -1.34
CA ASN A 151 -21.31 3.48 -2.07
C ASN A 151 -21.02 3.12 -3.54
N PHE A 152 -20.15 2.10 -3.76
CA PHE A 152 -19.66 1.71 -5.09
C PHE A 152 -20.73 1.03 -5.96
N SER A 153 -21.54 0.15 -5.38
CA SER A 153 -22.60 -0.55 -6.10
C SER A 153 -23.81 0.37 -6.32
N GLN A 154 -24.51 0.20 -7.45
CA GLN A 154 -25.72 0.98 -7.74
C GLN A 154 -26.83 0.76 -6.70
N GLN A 155 -26.85 -0.39 -6.02
CA GLN A 155 -27.75 -0.70 -4.91
C GLN A 155 -27.48 0.18 -3.67
N ALA A 156 -26.28 0.70 -3.51
CA ALA A 156 -25.89 1.58 -2.40
C ALA A 156 -26.06 3.08 -2.74
N TRP A 157 -26.50 3.44 -3.96
CA TRP A 157 -26.67 4.84 -4.37
C TRP A 157 -27.92 5.52 -3.80
N PRO A 158 -29.06 4.83 -3.54
CA PRO A 158 -30.17 5.49 -2.87
C PRO A 158 -29.71 6.25 -1.64
N ARG A 159 -30.32 7.42 -1.38
CA ARG A 159 -29.95 8.32 -0.29
C ARG A 159 -29.93 7.60 1.05
N GLU A 160 -30.97 6.82 1.32
CA GLU A 160 -31.16 6.07 2.56
C GLU A 160 -30.06 5.04 2.79
N GLU A 161 -29.62 4.35 1.73
CA GLU A 161 -28.53 3.37 1.80
C GLU A 161 -27.18 4.02 2.08
N SER A 162 -26.92 5.17 1.43
CA SER A 162 -25.71 5.95 1.67
C SER A 162 -25.68 6.53 3.08
N ILE A 163 -26.80 7.01 3.61
CA ILE A 163 -26.96 7.46 5.01
C ILE A 163 -26.71 6.27 5.96
N ALA A 164 -27.38 5.14 5.72
CA ALA A 164 -27.22 3.94 6.53
C ALA A 164 -25.74 3.45 6.56
N MET A 165 -25.01 3.62 5.47
CA MET A 165 -23.57 3.31 5.43
C MET A 165 -22.78 4.23 6.37
N PHE A 166 -23.02 5.53 6.33
CA PHE A 166 -22.36 6.50 7.21
C PHE A 166 -22.69 6.22 8.68
N GLU A 167 -23.94 5.96 9.02
CA GLU A 167 -24.36 5.61 10.39
C GLU A 167 -23.68 4.33 10.88
N ARG A 168 -23.58 3.30 10.04
CA ARG A 168 -22.82 2.07 10.36
C ARG A 168 -21.36 2.36 10.61
N SER A 169 -20.75 3.24 9.81
CA SER A 169 -19.34 3.64 10.01
C SER A 169 -19.13 4.24 11.39
N LEU A 170 -20.01 5.15 11.85
CA LEU A 170 -19.93 5.72 13.20
C LEU A 170 -20.09 4.62 14.27
N GLN A 171 -21.05 3.72 14.09
CA GLN A 171 -21.26 2.59 15.01
C GLN A 171 -20.03 1.67 15.10
N TYR A 172 -19.43 1.28 13.97
CA TYR A 172 -18.27 0.42 13.95
C TYR A 172 -17.02 1.11 14.49
N LEU A 173 -16.86 2.39 14.23
CA LEU A 173 -15.78 3.23 14.76
C LEU A 173 -15.98 3.63 16.22
N GLN A 174 -17.15 3.33 16.84
CA GLN A 174 -17.49 3.62 18.22
C GLN A 174 -17.34 5.12 18.54
N THR A 175 -17.88 5.99 17.68
CA THR A 175 -17.77 7.44 17.80
C THR A 175 -19.01 8.14 17.27
N ASP A 176 -19.30 9.36 17.76
CA ASP A 176 -20.43 10.17 17.30
C ASP A 176 -20.07 11.08 16.11
N TYR A 177 -18.77 11.20 15.80
CA TYR A 177 -18.27 12.03 14.71
C TYR A 177 -16.99 11.46 14.11
N VAL A 178 -16.72 11.81 12.84
CA VAL A 178 -15.43 11.56 12.18
C VAL A 178 -14.68 12.86 11.96
N ASP A 179 -13.36 12.82 12.09
CA ASP A 179 -12.52 14.00 11.86
C ASP A 179 -12.37 14.30 10.36
N TYR A 180 -12.32 13.25 9.54
CA TYR A 180 -12.14 13.33 8.09
C TYR A 180 -13.08 12.36 7.39
N LEU A 181 -13.96 12.87 6.52
CA LEU A 181 -14.80 12.04 5.65
C LEU A 181 -14.45 12.27 4.19
N LEU A 182 -14.32 11.19 3.41
CA LEU A 182 -14.02 11.25 1.99
C LEU A 182 -15.17 10.69 1.13
N LEU A 183 -15.48 11.38 0.03
CA LEU A 183 -16.14 10.74 -1.11
C LEU A 183 -15.15 9.70 -1.67
N HIS A 184 -15.48 8.41 -1.58
CA HIS A 184 -14.52 7.34 -1.84
C HIS A 184 -14.30 7.09 -3.34
N SER A 185 -13.03 7.19 -3.78
CA SER A 185 -12.58 6.79 -5.13
C SER A 185 -13.42 7.45 -6.24
N ILE A 186 -13.42 8.77 -6.26
CA ILE A 186 -14.08 9.51 -7.35
C ILE A 186 -13.29 9.35 -8.65
N GLY A 187 -13.98 9.45 -9.79
CA GLY A 187 -13.38 9.28 -11.12
C GLY A 187 -13.43 7.83 -11.65
N GLY A 188 -13.91 6.88 -10.84
CA GLY A 188 -14.22 5.52 -11.30
C GLY A 188 -15.53 5.43 -12.06
N SER A 189 -15.68 4.39 -12.89
CA SER A 189 -16.91 4.04 -13.61
C SER A 189 -17.64 2.88 -12.90
N SER A 190 -18.94 2.73 -13.16
CA SER A 190 -19.76 1.60 -12.68
C SER A 190 -20.32 0.83 -13.89
N ALA A 191 -20.89 -0.35 -13.65
CA ALA A 191 -21.46 -1.19 -14.70
C ALA A 191 -22.48 -0.40 -15.55
N GLY A 192 -22.22 -0.26 -16.85
CA GLY A 192 -23.07 0.45 -17.81
C GLY A 192 -23.10 1.97 -17.69
N LYS A 193 -22.20 2.57 -16.87
CA LYS A 193 -22.13 4.02 -16.65
C LYS A 193 -20.68 4.50 -16.75
N ASP A 194 -20.45 5.63 -17.40
CA ASP A 194 -19.15 6.28 -17.40
C ASP A 194 -18.85 6.91 -16.01
N ALA A 195 -17.65 7.50 -15.88
CA ALA A 195 -17.22 8.08 -14.61
C ALA A 195 -18.09 9.26 -14.16
N MET A 196 -18.56 10.10 -15.10
CA MET A 196 -19.41 11.24 -14.79
C MET A 196 -20.79 10.78 -14.33
N GLN A 197 -21.44 9.89 -15.08
CA GLN A 197 -22.72 9.30 -14.70
C GLN A 197 -22.65 8.56 -13.35
N THR A 198 -21.52 7.89 -13.09
CA THR A 198 -21.27 7.22 -11.82
C THR A 198 -21.15 8.23 -10.68
N PHE A 199 -20.41 9.32 -10.87
CA PHE A 199 -20.27 10.37 -9.86
C PHE A 199 -21.63 11.01 -9.54
N TYR A 200 -22.40 11.38 -10.55
CA TYR A 200 -23.72 12.00 -10.35
C TYR A 200 -24.66 11.03 -9.63
N GLY A 201 -24.75 9.78 -10.05
CA GLY A 201 -25.60 8.78 -9.40
C GLY A 201 -25.21 8.50 -7.95
N ARG A 202 -23.92 8.52 -7.64
CA ARG A 202 -23.42 8.28 -6.26
C ARG A 202 -23.66 9.44 -5.32
N TYR A 203 -23.59 10.69 -5.80
CA TYR A 203 -23.45 11.84 -4.91
C TYR A 203 -24.41 13.00 -5.18
N MET A 204 -24.85 13.20 -6.43
CA MET A 204 -25.62 14.38 -6.83
C MET A 204 -27.11 14.08 -6.98
N ASP A 205 -27.47 13.09 -7.80
CA ASP A 205 -28.87 12.81 -8.17
C ASP A 205 -29.71 12.38 -6.96
N ASN A 206 -29.07 11.81 -5.94
CA ASN A 206 -29.68 11.38 -4.67
C ASN A 206 -29.58 12.45 -3.56
N GLY A 207 -28.92 13.59 -3.78
CA GLY A 207 -28.72 14.65 -2.80
C GLY A 207 -27.86 14.28 -1.60
N ILE A 208 -27.04 13.21 -1.69
CA ILE A 208 -26.22 12.76 -0.56
C ILE A 208 -25.06 13.73 -0.28
N LEU A 209 -24.49 14.38 -1.30
CA LEU A 209 -23.43 15.35 -1.09
C LEU A 209 -23.89 16.54 -0.26
N ASP A 210 -25.07 17.08 -0.54
CA ASP A 210 -25.66 18.17 0.24
C ASP A 210 -25.92 17.74 1.69
N TRP A 211 -26.42 16.51 1.87
CA TRP A 211 -26.60 15.94 3.21
C TRP A 211 -25.27 15.80 3.98
N LEU A 212 -24.17 15.42 3.32
CA LEU A 212 -22.84 15.36 3.96
C LEU A 212 -22.36 16.76 4.39
N VAL A 213 -22.66 17.79 3.59
CA VAL A 213 -22.38 19.19 3.99
C VAL A 213 -23.19 19.59 5.22
N GLU A 214 -24.48 19.17 5.30
CA GLU A 214 -25.31 19.38 6.49
C GLU A 214 -24.71 18.64 7.72
N GLN A 215 -24.23 17.39 7.55
CA GLN A 215 -23.58 16.65 8.65
C GLN A 215 -22.29 17.35 9.11
N LYS A 216 -21.55 17.97 8.19
CA LYS A 216 -20.39 18.81 8.56
C LYS A 216 -20.84 20.03 9.37
N ALA A 217 -21.87 20.74 8.96
CA ALA A 217 -22.41 21.87 9.70
C ALA A 217 -22.91 21.49 11.12
N GLN A 218 -23.39 20.26 11.30
CA GLN A 218 -23.82 19.69 12.58
C GLN A 218 -22.64 19.16 13.43
N GLY A 219 -21.40 19.17 12.91
CA GLY A 219 -20.20 18.70 13.64
C GLY A 219 -20.01 17.18 13.65
N ARG A 220 -20.83 16.42 12.91
CA ARG A 220 -20.66 14.95 12.77
C ARG A 220 -19.53 14.60 11.79
N ILE A 221 -19.18 15.52 10.92
CA ILE A 221 -18.02 15.48 10.04
C ILE A 221 -17.24 16.77 10.30
N ARG A 222 -15.96 16.69 10.66
CA ARG A 222 -15.14 17.89 10.87
C ARG A 222 -14.52 18.41 9.58
N ASN A 223 -13.97 17.51 8.75
CA ASN A 223 -13.36 17.83 7.48
C ASN A 223 -13.99 16.95 6.39
N LEU A 224 -14.49 17.57 5.31
CA LEU A 224 -15.07 16.88 4.14
C LEU A 224 -14.12 16.99 2.96
N GLY A 225 -13.80 15.86 2.34
CA GLY A 225 -12.91 15.78 1.18
C GLY A 225 -13.28 14.62 0.25
N PHE A 226 -12.37 14.28 -0.62
CA PHE A 226 -12.54 13.13 -1.52
C PHE A 226 -11.22 12.41 -1.79
N SER A 227 -11.28 11.12 -2.14
CA SER A 227 -10.15 10.39 -2.68
C SER A 227 -10.32 10.23 -4.19
N TYR A 228 -9.27 10.57 -4.93
CA TYR A 228 -9.30 10.56 -6.39
C TYR A 228 -8.62 9.32 -6.97
N HIS A 229 -9.35 8.66 -7.89
CA HIS A 229 -8.85 7.58 -8.74
C HIS A 229 -9.55 7.62 -10.10
N GLY A 230 -8.89 8.00 -11.16
CA GLY A 230 -9.40 7.74 -12.49
C GLY A 230 -9.62 8.95 -13.39
N ASP A 231 -10.87 9.29 -13.72
CA ASP A 231 -11.19 10.31 -14.71
C ASP A 231 -10.91 11.71 -14.18
N ILE A 232 -9.95 12.40 -14.81
CA ILE A 232 -9.50 13.72 -14.39
C ILE A 232 -10.59 14.79 -14.49
N ARG A 233 -11.55 14.62 -15.40
CA ARG A 233 -12.64 15.58 -15.56
C ARG A 233 -13.46 15.77 -14.28
N ILE A 234 -13.57 14.73 -13.44
CA ILE A 234 -14.29 14.80 -12.17
C ILE A 234 -13.45 15.55 -11.13
N PHE A 235 -12.17 15.29 -11.06
CA PHE A 235 -11.25 16.03 -10.19
C PHE A 235 -11.30 17.52 -10.49
N ASP A 236 -11.14 17.89 -11.76
CA ASP A 236 -11.16 19.29 -12.21
C ASP A 236 -12.52 19.95 -11.93
N MET A 237 -13.64 19.23 -12.14
CA MET A 237 -14.98 19.70 -11.83
C MET A 237 -15.15 19.99 -10.33
N LEU A 238 -14.67 19.11 -9.46
CA LEU A 238 -14.77 19.31 -8.01
C LEU A 238 -13.92 20.50 -7.53
N LEU A 239 -12.74 20.68 -8.11
CA LEU A 239 -11.92 21.87 -7.82
C LEU A 239 -12.56 23.14 -8.34
N LYS A 240 -13.19 23.11 -9.52
CA LYS A 240 -13.97 24.22 -10.03
C LYS A 240 -15.14 24.57 -9.09
N TRP A 241 -15.86 23.59 -8.56
CA TRP A 241 -16.93 23.83 -7.60
C TRP A 241 -16.41 24.44 -6.28
N HIS A 242 -15.18 24.08 -5.88
CA HIS A 242 -14.51 24.71 -4.75
C HIS A 242 -14.22 26.19 -5.03
N ASP A 243 -13.63 26.49 -6.20
CA ASP A 243 -13.31 27.85 -6.64
C ASP A 243 -14.57 28.75 -6.75
N GLU A 244 -15.69 28.17 -7.18
CA GLU A 244 -17.01 28.84 -7.31
C GLU A 244 -17.75 28.98 -5.96
N GLY A 245 -17.22 28.43 -4.86
CA GLY A 245 -17.87 28.42 -3.55
C GLY A 245 -19.09 27.51 -3.45
N LYS A 246 -19.31 26.60 -4.43
CA LYS A 246 -20.44 25.66 -4.42
C LYS A 246 -20.27 24.58 -3.37
N TYR A 247 -19.06 24.00 -3.27
CA TYR A 247 -18.66 23.06 -2.23
C TYR A 247 -17.26 23.41 -1.76
N HIS A 248 -17.00 23.26 -0.47
CA HIS A 248 -15.68 23.48 0.11
C HIS A 248 -15.03 22.14 0.44
N TRP A 249 -13.82 21.92 -0.07
CA TRP A 249 -13.02 20.72 0.23
C TRP A 249 -11.93 21.10 1.25
N ASP A 250 -11.96 20.46 2.41
CA ASP A 250 -11.00 20.73 3.49
C ASP A 250 -9.67 20.00 3.26
N PHE A 251 -9.68 18.94 2.46
CA PHE A 251 -8.51 18.15 2.07
C PHE A 251 -8.87 17.25 0.89
N VAL A 252 -7.84 16.72 0.21
CA VAL A 252 -8.04 15.74 -0.88
C VAL A 252 -7.00 14.62 -0.77
N GLN A 253 -7.42 13.38 -0.97
CA GLN A 253 -6.53 12.23 -0.98
C GLN A 253 -6.15 11.86 -2.42
N ILE A 254 -4.85 11.87 -2.71
CA ILE A 254 -4.29 11.55 -4.04
C ILE A 254 -3.20 10.49 -3.94
N GLN A 255 -3.00 9.74 -5.02
CA GLN A 255 -1.86 8.86 -5.19
C GLN A 255 -0.62 9.69 -5.52
N LEU A 256 0.47 9.51 -4.75
CA LEU A 256 1.73 10.19 -5.00
C LEU A 256 2.92 9.36 -4.51
N ASN A 257 3.89 9.18 -5.39
CA ASN A 257 5.22 8.63 -5.13
C ASN A 257 6.17 9.10 -6.25
N TYR A 258 7.48 8.83 -6.15
CA TYR A 258 8.47 9.34 -7.11
C TYR A 258 8.29 8.76 -8.53
N LEU A 259 7.59 7.61 -8.70
CA LEU A 259 7.28 7.07 -10.02
C LEU A 259 6.03 7.73 -10.62
N ASP A 260 4.93 7.83 -9.85
CA ASP A 260 3.68 8.40 -10.33
C ASP A 260 3.77 9.92 -10.53
N TRP A 261 4.77 10.59 -9.97
CA TRP A 261 4.97 12.02 -10.11
C TRP A 261 4.95 12.45 -11.58
N HIS A 262 5.74 11.79 -12.42
CA HIS A 262 5.84 12.08 -13.85
C HIS A 262 5.34 10.95 -14.76
N TYR A 263 5.29 9.72 -14.28
CA TYR A 263 5.12 8.52 -15.12
C TYR A 263 3.80 7.77 -14.95
N ALA A 264 2.88 8.23 -14.09
CA ALA A 264 1.60 7.54 -13.88
C ALA A 264 0.82 7.36 -15.20
N LYS A 265 0.78 8.39 -16.05
CA LYS A 265 0.11 8.34 -17.38
C LYS A 265 0.86 7.47 -18.38
N GLN A 266 2.18 7.39 -18.32
CA GLN A 266 2.99 6.54 -19.19
C GLN A 266 2.80 5.06 -18.83
N LEU A 267 2.79 4.73 -17.54
CA LEU A 267 2.54 3.38 -17.04
C LEU A 267 1.11 2.93 -17.30
N ASN A 268 0.16 3.83 -17.22
CA ASN A 268 -1.24 3.60 -17.51
C ASN A 268 -1.89 4.87 -18.08
N PRO A 269 -2.22 4.91 -19.39
CA PRO A 269 -2.78 6.10 -20.04
C PRO A 269 -4.10 6.60 -19.43
N ARG A 270 -4.75 5.77 -18.59
CA ARG A 270 -5.98 6.14 -17.88
C ARG A 270 -5.71 6.84 -16.53
N ASN A 271 -4.46 6.92 -16.10
CA ASN A 271 -4.05 7.62 -14.89
C ASN A 271 -3.59 9.06 -15.18
N THR A 272 -3.50 9.85 -14.12
CA THR A 272 -3.01 11.22 -14.16
C THR A 272 -1.71 11.30 -13.36
N ASN A 273 -0.72 12.03 -13.85
CA ASN A 273 0.52 12.26 -13.14
C ASN A 273 0.26 12.99 -11.81
N ALA A 274 0.92 12.54 -10.75
CA ALA A 274 0.72 13.07 -9.40
C ALA A 274 1.12 14.54 -9.28
N GLU A 275 2.10 15.00 -10.07
CA GLU A 275 2.48 16.41 -10.11
C GLU A 275 1.29 17.30 -10.46
N TYR A 276 0.50 16.97 -11.48
CA TYR A 276 -0.68 17.75 -11.85
C TYR A 276 -1.67 17.84 -10.68
N LEU A 277 -1.99 16.70 -10.08
CA LEU A 277 -2.94 16.64 -8.96
C LEU A 277 -2.46 17.48 -7.78
N TYR A 278 -1.21 17.31 -7.39
CA TYR A 278 -0.60 18.04 -6.28
C TYR A 278 -0.58 19.57 -6.55
N ARG A 279 -0.13 20.00 -7.75
CA ARG A 279 -0.06 21.42 -8.11
C ARG A 279 -1.43 22.11 -8.14
N GLU A 280 -2.46 21.40 -8.60
CA GLU A 280 -3.83 21.96 -8.61
C GLU A 280 -4.40 22.13 -7.18
N LEU A 281 -4.05 21.23 -6.24
CA LEU A 281 -4.40 21.36 -4.83
C LEU A 281 -3.58 22.49 -4.15
N GLU A 282 -2.27 22.53 -4.39
CA GLU A 282 -1.36 23.56 -3.86
C GLU A 282 -1.80 24.98 -4.22
N LYS A 283 -2.18 25.23 -5.49
CA LYS A 283 -2.70 26.51 -5.96
C LYS A 283 -3.91 27.03 -5.16
N ARG A 284 -4.72 26.11 -4.59
CA ARG A 284 -5.94 26.41 -3.85
C ARG A 284 -5.77 26.36 -2.35
N GLY A 285 -4.55 26.03 -1.87
CA GLY A 285 -4.28 25.82 -0.46
C GLY A 285 -5.02 24.61 0.13
N ILE A 286 -5.47 23.66 -0.71
CA ILE A 286 -6.12 22.43 -0.26
C ILE A 286 -5.05 21.41 0.12
N PRO A 287 -4.94 20.98 1.38
CA PRO A 287 -3.93 20.02 1.79
C PRO A 287 -4.19 18.64 1.18
N ALA A 288 -3.11 17.95 0.79
CA ALA A 288 -3.18 16.61 0.25
C ALA A 288 -2.86 15.55 1.30
N VAL A 289 -3.67 14.50 1.36
CA VAL A 289 -3.33 13.23 2.04
C VAL A 289 -2.86 12.25 0.98
N ILE A 290 -1.73 11.58 1.21
CA ILE A 290 -1.11 10.72 0.21
C ILE A 290 -1.46 9.26 0.44
N MET A 291 -1.98 8.60 -0.60
CA MET A 291 -2.11 7.15 -0.70
C MET A 291 -1.09 6.58 -1.70
N GLU A 292 -0.82 5.29 -1.60
CA GLU A 292 0.11 4.53 -2.46
C GLU A 292 1.55 5.09 -2.52
N PRO A 293 2.14 5.55 -1.39
CA PRO A 293 3.52 6.04 -1.40
C PRO A 293 4.52 4.96 -1.81
N LEU A 294 4.20 3.68 -1.59
CA LEU A 294 4.99 2.52 -1.99
C LEU A 294 4.44 1.79 -3.22
N LEU A 295 3.38 2.30 -3.85
CA LEU A 295 2.73 1.68 -5.01
C LEU A 295 2.39 0.20 -4.75
N GLY A 296 1.66 -0.07 -3.64
CA GLY A 296 1.31 -1.41 -3.18
C GLY A 296 2.50 -2.24 -2.69
N GLY A 297 3.59 -1.60 -2.30
CA GLY A 297 4.85 -2.24 -1.87
C GLY A 297 5.85 -2.49 -3.02
N ARG A 298 5.51 -2.13 -4.26
CA ARG A 298 6.43 -2.29 -5.41
C ARG A 298 7.70 -1.45 -5.25
N LEU A 299 7.59 -0.24 -4.72
CA LEU A 299 8.75 0.64 -4.53
C LEU A 299 9.64 0.20 -3.35
N ALA A 300 9.15 -0.63 -2.44
CA ALA A 300 9.95 -1.25 -1.39
C ALA A 300 10.79 -2.44 -1.87
N LYS A 301 10.46 -3.04 -3.03
CA LYS A 301 11.16 -4.20 -3.59
C LYS A 301 11.73 -3.82 -4.96
N GLN A 302 13.00 -3.48 -4.98
CA GLN A 302 13.68 -3.00 -6.18
C GLN A 302 14.72 -3.99 -6.71
N PRO A 303 14.94 -4.04 -8.04
CA PRO A 303 16.01 -4.84 -8.65
C PRO A 303 17.40 -4.45 -8.13
N ALA A 304 18.34 -5.39 -8.21
CA ALA A 304 19.69 -5.20 -7.66
C ALA A 304 20.44 -3.98 -8.24
N HIS A 305 20.19 -3.61 -9.50
CA HIS A 305 20.83 -2.43 -10.11
C HIS A 305 20.27 -1.13 -9.53
N ILE A 306 18.94 -1.03 -9.30
CA ILE A 306 18.29 0.08 -8.63
C ILE A 306 18.79 0.20 -7.18
N LEU A 307 18.81 -0.92 -6.44
CA LEU A 307 19.31 -0.97 -5.06
C LEU A 307 20.75 -0.47 -4.94
N ARG A 308 21.61 -0.77 -5.91
CA ARG A 308 23.01 -0.29 -5.91
C ARG A 308 23.09 1.23 -6.00
N GLU A 309 22.27 1.84 -6.84
CA GLU A 309 22.25 3.33 -6.96
C GLU A 309 21.73 3.97 -5.66
N MET A 310 20.62 3.45 -5.10
CA MET A 310 20.09 3.93 -3.82
C MET A 310 21.13 3.83 -2.70
N LYS A 311 21.86 2.70 -2.62
CA LYS A 311 22.91 2.48 -1.60
C LYS A 311 24.18 3.31 -1.83
N ARG A 312 24.45 3.79 -3.05
CA ARG A 312 25.54 4.72 -3.29
C ARG A 312 25.22 6.10 -2.72
N MET A 313 23.94 6.50 -2.76
CA MET A 313 23.50 7.77 -2.19
C MET A 313 23.44 7.73 -0.67
N ASP A 314 22.79 6.69 -0.11
CA ASP A 314 22.75 6.41 1.34
C ASP A 314 22.74 4.88 1.56
N ILE A 315 23.86 4.36 2.09
CA ILE A 315 24.07 2.91 2.33
C ILE A 315 23.03 2.34 3.29
N ASN A 316 22.47 3.18 4.13
CA ASN A 316 21.61 2.81 5.24
C ASN A 316 20.12 2.95 4.94
N ALA A 317 19.77 3.81 3.98
CA ALA A 317 18.38 4.05 3.63
C ALA A 317 17.78 2.85 2.88
N THR A 318 16.58 2.46 3.27
CA THR A 318 15.82 1.43 2.56
C THR A 318 15.08 2.01 1.36
N PRO A 319 14.69 1.19 0.37
CA PRO A 319 13.83 1.66 -0.71
C PRO A 319 12.50 2.23 -0.22
N ALA A 320 11.94 1.69 0.88
CA ALA A 320 10.72 2.20 1.50
C ALA A 320 10.95 3.59 2.09
N GLU A 321 12.05 3.80 2.83
CA GLU A 321 12.43 5.11 3.36
C GLU A 321 12.54 6.16 2.26
N TRP A 322 13.20 5.84 1.13
CA TRP A 322 13.29 6.74 -0.01
C TRP A 322 11.91 7.20 -0.52
N ALA A 323 10.99 6.26 -0.70
CA ALA A 323 9.66 6.56 -1.20
C ALA A 323 8.81 7.33 -0.18
N PHE A 324 8.91 7.03 1.11
CA PHE A 324 8.22 7.77 2.16
C PHE A 324 8.77 9.18 2.32
N ARG A 325 10.09 9.37 2.31
CA ARG A 325 10.71 10.69 2.34
C ARG A 325 10.26 11.53 1.15
N TYR A 326 10.24 10.93 -0.06
CA TYR A 326 9.75 11.61 -1.25
C TYR A 326 8.31 12.09 -1.09
N ALA A 327 7.41 11.19 -0.67
CA ALA A 327 6.00 11.51 -0.51
C ALA A 327 5.73 12.55 0.59
N GLY A 328 6.56 12.60 1.63
CA GLY A 328 6.42 13.56 2.74
C GLY A 328 7.12 14.90 2.53
N THR A 329 7.98 15.03 1.51
CA THR A 329 8.79 16.24 1.30
C THR A 329 7.96 17.47 0.91
N PRO A 330 6.98 17.42 -0.01
CA PRO A 330 6.23 18.60 -0.42
C PRO A 330 5.44 19.21 0.75
N GLU A 331 5.41 20.55 0.84
CA GLU A 331 4.92 21.26 2.03
C GLU A 331 3.40 21.16 2.22
N HIS A 332 2.61 21.07 1.14
CA HIS A 332 1.15 20.95 1.20
C HIS A 332 0.64 19.51 1.44
N ILE A 333 1.53 18.57 1.75
CA ILE A 333 1.15 17.23 2.19
C ILE A 333 0.76 17.28 3.67
N LEU A 334 -0.45 16.90 3.99
CA LEU A 334 -0.95 16.82 5.36
C LEU A 334 -0.50 15.54 6.06
N SER A 335 -0.65 14.40 5.39
CA SER A 335 -0.27 13.08 5.91
C SER A 335 0.03 12.11 4.78
N VAL A 336 0.94 11.17 5.02
CA VAL A 336 1.30 10.10 4.08
C VAL A 336 0.85 8.76 4.67
N LEU A 337 -0.10 8.11 4.02
CA LEU A 337 -0.71 6.87 4.50
C LEU A 337 0.18 5.67 4.20
N SER A 338 0.41 4.85 5.20
CA SER A 338 1.04 3.55 5.05
C SER A 338 0.14 2.43 5.57
N GLY A 339 -0.11 1.42 4.73
CA GLY A 339 -0.71 0.16 5.14
C GLY A 339 0.35 -0.74 5.77
N MET A 340 0.39 -0.79 7.09
CA MET A 340 1.40 -1.52 7.88
C MET A 340 0.79 -2.80 8.43
N THR A 341 1.20 -3.96 7.90
CA THR A 341 0.70 -5.27 8.31
C THR A 341 1.52 -5.86 9.46
N TYR A 342 2.81 -5.46 9.57
CA TYR A 342 3.75 -5.97 10.58
C TYR A 342 4.29 -4.83 11.42
N MET A 343 4.63 -5.14 12.67
CA MET A 343 5.18 -4.16 13.62
C MET A 343 6.48 -3.53 13.09
N GLU A 344 7.30 -4.30 12.39
CA GLU A 344 8.54 -3.82 11.78
C GLU A 344 8.31 -2.72 10.74
N HIS A 345 7.22 -2.81 9.94
CA HIS A 345 6.84 -1.76 9.01
C HIS A 345 6.49 -0.46 9.74
N LEU A 346 5.74 -0.57 10.85
CA LEU A 346 5.34 0.58 11.65
C LEU A 346 6.56 1.24 12.28
N GLN A 347 7.47 0.46 12.85
CA GLN A 347 8.70 0.95 13.48
C GLN A 347 9.61 1.67 12.47
N GLU A 348 9.85 1.06 11.30
CA GLU A 348 10.63 1.67 10.23
C GLU A 348 10.02 3.00 9.76
N ASN A 349 8.71 3.04 9.54
CA ASN A 349 8.02 4.24 9.07
C ASN A 349 7.97 5.33 10.13
N CYS A 350 7.79 4.99 11.40
CA CYS A 350 7.91 5.95 12.51
C CYS A 350 9.31 6.57 12.53
N ASN A 351 10.36 5.77 12.37
CA ASN A 351 11.74 6.26 12.31
C ASN A 351 11.97 7.21 11.12
N THR A 352 11.38 6.90 9.95
CA THR A 352 11.49 7.75 8.74
C THR A 352 10.91 9.15 8.95
N TYR A 353 9.83 9.25 9.75
CA TYR A 353 9.13 10.51 9.99
C TYR A 353 9.42 11.16 11.36
N SER A 354 10.40 10.66 12.12
CA SER A 354 10.72 11.16 13.46
C SER A 354 12.18 11.63 13.60
N PRO A 355 12.55 12.82 13.08
CA PRO A 355 11.79 13.69 12.17
C PRO A 355 11.98 13.32 10.70
N LEU A 356 11.07 13.76 9.83
CA LEU A 356 11.28 13.68 8.39
C LEU A 356 12.58 14.38 8.00
N ARG A 357 13.42 13.70 7.24
CA ARG A 357 14.52 14.27 6.48
C ARG A 357 14.04 14.52 5.03
N PRO A 358 13.73 15.75 4.62
CA PRO A 358 13.26 16.04 3.27
C PRO A 358 14.24 15.57 2.20
N ILE A 359 13.74 15.25 1.01
CA ILE A 359 14.56 14.88 -0.15
C ILE A 359 15.32 16.11 -0.62
N THR A 360 16.65 15.98 -0.82
CA THR A 360 17.49 17.03 -1.40
C THR A 360 17.38 17.05 -2.92
N PRO A 361 17.79 18.14 -3.61
CA PRO A 361 17.79 18.17 -5.07
C PRO A 361 18.63 17.06 -5.72
N GLU A 362 19.73 16.64 -5.10
CA GLU A 362 20.59 15.56 -5.59
C GLU A 362 19.91 14.20 -5.43
N GLU A 363 19.23 13.98 -4.28
CA GLU A 363 18.43 12.79 -4.00
C GLU A 363 17.23 12.70 -4.96
N ASP A 364 16.55 13.83 -5.22
CA ASP A 364 15.45 13.92 -6.18
C ASP A 364 15.92 13.56 -7.59
N ALA A 365 17.01 14.15 -8.06
CA ALA A 365 17.59 13.83 -9.36
C ALA A 365 17.97 12.33 -9.48
N MET A 366 18.43 11.70 -8.40
CA MET A 366 18.67 10.26 -8.36
C MET A 366 17.36 9.49 -8.51
N LEU A 367 16.33 9.83 -7.72
CA LEU A 367 15.03 9.15 -7.75
C LEU A 367 14.34 9.29 -9.11
N MET A 368 14.45 10.43 -9.78
CA MET A 368 13.91 10.62 -11.13
C MET A 368 14.60 9.70 -12.15
N ARG A 369 15.93 9.58 -12.13
CA ARG A 369 16.64 8.62 -13.00
C ARG A 369 16.24 7.17 -12.71
N LEU A 370 15.99 6.83 -11.44
CA LEU A 370 15.51 5.49 -11.08
C LEU A 370 14.07 5.26 -11.51
N ALA A 371 13.23 6.29 -11.47
CA ALA A 371 11.86 6.23 -11.98
C ALA A 371 11.82 5.93 -13.49
N ASP A 372 12.68 6.56 -14.29
CA ASP A 372 12.87 6.22 -15.71
C ASP A 372 13.19 4.74 -15.89
N ALA A 373 14.20 4.24 -15.18
CA ALA A 373 14.62 2.85 -15.27
C ALA A 373 13.54 1.84 -14.82
N ILE A 374 12.72 2.21 -13.81
CA ILE A 374 11.60 1.39 -13.33
C ILE A 374 10.46 1.40 -14.36
N CYS A 375 10.19 2.55 -14.98
CA CYS A 375 9.16 2.69 -16.02
C CYS A 375 9.47 1.79 -17.23
N ASP A 376 10.73 1.76 -17.66
CA ASP A 376 11.19 0.94 -18.79
C ASP A 376 11.04 -0.57 -18.57
N MET A 377 10.89 -1.03 -17.33
CA MET A 377 10.64 -2.46 -17.03
C MET A 377 9.24 -2.94 -17.44
N ASN A 378 8.31 -2.06 -17.80
CA ASN A 378 6.93 -2.41 -18.22
C ASN A 378 6.19 -3.34 -17.25
N ALA A 379 6.35 -3.11 -15.94
CA ALA A 379 5.63 -3.87 -14.93
C ALA A 379 4.13 -3.51 -14.93
N ILE A 380 3.27 -4.49 -14.64
CA ILE A 380 1.84 -4.25 -14.48
C ILE A 380 1.63 -3.35 -13.25
N PRO A 381 0.91 -2.22 -13.35
CA PRO A 381 0.77 -1.26 -12.25
C PRO A 381 -0.23 -1.73 -11.16
N CYS A 382 -0.21 -3.02 -10.81
CA CYS A 382 -1.08 -3.61 -9.79
C CYS A 382 -0.51 -3.35 -8.39
N THR A 383 -1.35 -2.77 -7.50
CA THR A 383 -1.01 -2.50 -6.09
C THR A 383 -1.49 -3.58 -5.13
N GLY A 384 -2.13 -4.65 -5.64
CA GLY A 384 -2.64 -5.75 -4.82
C GLY A 384 -3.77 -5.34 -3.86
N CYS A 385 -4.58 -4.35 -4.22
CA CYS A 385 -5.66 -3.82 -3.37
C CYS A 385 -6.87 -4.76 -3.22
N ASN A 386 -6.97 -5.80 -4.05
CA ASN A 386 -8.03 -6.82 -4.08
C ASN A 386 -9.44 -6.32 -4.49
N TYR A 387 -9.62 -5.07 -4.93
CA TYR A 387 -10.96 -4.57 -5.34
C TYR A 387 -11.54 -5.30 -6.56
N CYS A 388 -10.70 -5.92 -7.39
CA CYS A 388 -11.12 -6.78 -8.51
C CYS A 388 -11.54 -8.20 -8.08
N MET A 389 -11.51 -8.49 -6.77
CA MET A 389 -11.89 -9.80 -6.22
C MET A 389 -13.26 -9.74 -5.53
N PRO A 390 -14.01 -10.86 -5.50
CA PRO A 390 -13.72 -12.13 -6.17
C PRO A 390 -13.95 -12.05 -7.69
N CYS A 391 -13.07 -12.71 -8.46
CA CYS A 391 -13.30 -12.90 -9.89
C CYS A 391 -14.44 -13.96 -10.09
N PRO A 392 -15.47 -13.69 -10.93
CA PRO A 392 -16.55 -14.67 -11.17
C PRO A 392 -16.08 -16.02 -11.72
N TYR A 393 -14.89 -16.03 -12.35
CA TYR A 393 -14.24 -17.23 -12.91
C TYR A 393 -13.14 -17.80 -12.02
N GLY A 394 -13.06 -17.37 -10.76
CA GLY A 394 -12.18 -17.92 -9.75
C GLY A 394 -10.72 -17.46 -9.83
N ILE A 395 -10.34 -16.61 -10.79
CA ILE A 395 -8.94 -16.19 -10.99
C ILE A 395 -8.46 -15.37 -9.78
N ASN A 396 -7.26 -15.67 -9.28
CA ASN A 396 -6.59 -14.81 -8.31
C ASN A 396 -5.77 -13.72 -9.03
N ILE A 397 -6.47 -12.67 -9.48
CA ILE A 397 -5.91 -11.58 -10.27
C ILE A 397 -4.67 -10.97 -9.61
N PRO A 398 -4.70 -10.57 -8.31
CA PRO A 398 -3.53 -9.98 -7.65
C PRO A 398 -2.34 -10.93 -7.53
N ALA A 399 -2.59 -12.23 -7.30
CA ALA A 399 -1.51 -13.21 -7.21
C ALA A 399 -0.81 -13.43 -8.56
N VAL A 400 -1.58 -13.49 -9.66
CA VAL A 400 -1.04 -13.61 -11.03
C VAL A 400 -0.13 -12.41 -11.35
N PHE A 401 -0.62 -11.19 -11.15
CA PHE A 401 0.15 -9.97 -11.40
C PHE A 401 1.34 -9.82 -10.47
N GLY A 402 1.15 -10.13 -9.18
CA GLY A 402 2.22 -10.07 -8.19
C GLY A 402 3.38 -11.02 -8.50
N TYR A 403 3.09 -12.26 -8.92
CA TYR A 403 4.12 -13.21 -9.34
C TYR A 403 4.88 -12.72 -10.58
N TYR A 404 4.15 -12.28 -11.62
CA TYR A 404 4.75 -11.74 -12.84
C TYR A 404 5.68 -10.55 -12.54
N ASN A 405 5.19 -9.57 -11.79
CA ASN A 405 5.95 -8.38 -11.42
C ASN A 405 7.19 -8.71 -10.56
N THR A 406 7.07 -9.65 -9.62
CA THR A 406 8.20 -10.11 -8.81
C THR A 406 9.28 -10.72 -9.70
N CYS A 407 8.90 -11.63 -10.60
CA CYS A 407 9.85 -12.25 -11.53
C CYS A 407 10.49 -11.21 -12.46
N LEU A 408 9.74 -10.22 -12.90
CA LEU A 408 10.26 -9.13 -13.73
C LEU A 408 11.31 -8.31 -12.95
N ALA A 409 10.98 -7.87 -11.75
CA ALA A 409 11.87 -7.08 -10.89
C ALA A 409 13.15 -7.83 -10.51
N GLU A 410 13.06 -9.14 -10.30
CA GLU A 410 14.21 -9.99 -9.95
C GLU A 410 15.01 -10.47 -11.17
N GLY A 411 14.60 -10.10 -12.40
CA GLY A 411 15.25 -10.57 -13.63
C GLY A 411 15.11 -12.08 -13.88
N LEU A 412 14.01 -12.65 -13.37
CA LEU A 412 13.73 -14.09 -13.45
C LEU A 412 12.82 -14.47 -14.62
N LEU A 413 12.40 -13.49 -15.44
CA LEU A 413 11.66 -13.81 -16.66
C LEU A 413 12.57 -14.55 -17.63
N PRO A 414 12.16 -15.73 -18.14
CA PRO A 414 12.92 -16.45 -19.15
C PRO A 414 13.14 -15.58 -20.40
N SER A 415 14.38 -15.37 -20.76
CA SER A 415 14.79 -14.59 -21.94
C SER A 415 15.95 -15.27 -22.66
N GLY A 416 16.08 -15.05 -23.97
CA GLY A 416 17.13 -15.66 -24.80
C GLY A 416 16.58 -16.69 -25.76
N LYS A 417 17.48 -17.51 -26.36
CA LYS A 417 17.12 -18.55 -27.34
C LYS A 417 16.63 -19.81 -26.60
N GLU A 418 15.58 -20.42 -27.10
CA GLU A 418 14.97 -21.64 -26.53
C GLU A 418 15.96 -22.80 -26.36
N MET A 419 16.97 -22.88 -27.23
CA MET A 419 18.03 -23.90 -27.18
C MET A 419 19.04 -23.69 -26.05
N ASP A 420 19.08 -22.52 -25.41
CA ASP A 420 20.07 -22.24 -24.38
C ASP A 420 19.72 -22.95 -23.04
N SER A 421 20.72 -23.56 -22.42
CA SER A 421 20.55 -24.23 -21.12
C SER A 421 20.08 -23.27 -20.02
N ALA A 422 20.53 -22.01 -20.09
CA ALA A 422 20.12 -20.96 -19.20
C ALA A 422 18.60 -20.62 -19.33
N PHE A 423 18.12 -20.50 -20.59
CA PHE A 423 16.70 -20.31 -20.87
C PHE A 423 15.86 -21.48 -20.34
N ARG A 424 16.25 -22.73 -20.62
CA ARG A 424 15.52 -23.90 -20.12
C ARG A 424 15.46 -23.98 -18.61
N LYS A 425 16.54 -23.62 -17.91
CA LYS A 425 16.57 -23.56 -16.43
C LYS A 425 15.67 -22.45 -15.89
N ALA A 426 15.72 -21.26 -16.47
CA ALA A 426 14.88 -20.13 -16.09
C ALA A 426 13.39 -20.43 -16.34
N ARG A 427 13.06 -20.98 -17.51
CA ARG A 427 11.72 -21.44 -17.89
C ARG A 427 11.13 -22.43 -16.87
N LYS A 428 11.87 -23.50 -16.56
CA LYS A 428 11.44 -24.50 -15.58
C LYS A 428 11.21 -23.89 -14.20
N LYS A 429 12.13 -23.04 -13.75
CA LYS A 429 12.01 -22.34 -12.46
C LYS A 429 10.79 -21.44 -12.43
N TRP A 430 10.53 -20.70 -13.51
CA TRP A 430 9.41 -19.78 -13.61
C TRP A 430 8.07 -20.52 -13.60
N LEU A 431 7.89 -21.55 -14.43
CA LEU A 431 6.65 -22.34 -14.49
C LEU A 431 6.33 -23.01 -13.14
N ILE A 432 7.32 -23.65 -12.51
CA ILE A 432 7.13 -24.25 -11.17
C ILE A 432 6.77 -23.18 -10.14
N GLY A 433 7.40 -22.01 -10.19
CA GLY A 433 7.10 -20.90 -9.29
C GLY A 433 5.69 -20.36 -9.48
N TYR A 434 5.22 -20.27 -10.73
CA TYR A 434 3.86 -19.86 -11.06
C TYR A 434 2.81 -20.82 -10.47
N ASP A 435 2.97 -22.14 -10.68
CA ASP A 435 2.08 -23.15 -10.14
C ASP A 435 2.06 -23.20 -8.60
N ARG A 436 3.18 -22.84 -7.95
CA ARG A 436 3.26 -22.76 -6.49
C ARG A 436 2.64 -21.50 -5.90
N LYS A 437 2.67 -20.39 -6.62
CA LYS A 437 2.18 -19.09 -6.16
C LYS A 437 0.72 -18.84 -6.52
N VAL A 438 0.26 -19.44 -7.63
CA VAL A 438 -1.11 -19.30 -8.12
C VAL A 438 -1.66 -20.70 -8.35
N GLU A 439 -2.60 -21.12 -7.54
CA GLU A 439 -3.28 -22.42 -7.70
C GLU A 439 -3.76 -22.61 -9.15
N ARG A 440 -3.64 -23.82 -9.68
CA ARG A 440 -3.92 -24.11 -11.08
C ARG A 440 -5.30 -23.63 -11.54
N MET A 441 -6.33 -23.82 -10.73
CA MET A 441 -7.71 -23.37 -11.00
C MET A 441 -7.93 -21.87 -10.85
N ARG A 442 -6.89 -21.12 -10.52
CA ARG A 442 -6.96 -19.67 -10.27
C ARG A 442 -5.98 -18.88 -11.15
N GLN A 443 -5.43 -19.51 -12.17
CA GLN A 443 -4.46 -18.94 -13.10
C GLN A 443 -5.11 -18.10 -14.20
N ALA A 444 -4.28 -17.45 -15.03
CA ALA A 444 -4.70 -16.48 -16.03
C ALA A 444 -5.49 -17.10 -17.19
N ASP A 445 -5.26 -18.39 -17.52
CA ASP A 445 -5.92 -19.15 -18.59
C ASP A 445 -7.45 -19.28 -18.42
N HIS A 446 -7.97 -19.05 -17.22
CA HIS A 446 -9.41 -19.02 -16.96
C HIS A 446 -10.10 -17.69 -17.31
N CYS A 447 -9.35 -16.70 -17.81
CA CYS A 447 -9.91 -15.39 -18.15
C CYS A 447 -10.66 -15.43 -19.48
N ILE A 448 -11.96 -15.19 -19.45
CA ILE A 448 -12.81 -15.11 -20.63
C ILE A 448 -13.05 -13.67 -21.15
N GLY A 449 -12.43 -12.67 -20.55
CA GLY A 449 -12.61 -11.27 -20.94
C GLY A 449 -13.97 -10.67 -20.61
N CYS A 450 -14.64 -11.11 -19.53
CA CYS A 450 -15.96 -10.62 -19.13
C CYS A 450 -15.98 -9.16 -18.65
N ASN A 451 -14.83 -8.53 -18.46
CA ASN A 451 -14.65 -7.11 -18.06
C ASN A 451 -15.19 -6.73 -16.66
N HIS A 452 -15.67 -7.67 -15.85
CA HIS A 452 -16.21 -7.38 -14.52
C HIS A 452 -15.19 -6.66 -13.63
N CYS A 453 -13.92 -7.07 -13.69
CA CYS A 453 -12.83 -6.49 -12.89
C CYS A 453 -12.42 -5.06 -13.28
N LEU A 454 -12.75 -4.59 -14.49
CA LEU A 454 -12.31 -3.27 -14.99
C LEU A 454 -12.90 -2.11 -14.18
N THR A 455 -14.17 -2.21 -13.80
CA THR A 455 -14.89 -1.16 -13.06
C THR A 455 -14.43 -1.05 -11.61
N HIS A 456 -13.78 -2.09 -11.08
CA HIS A 456 -13.33 -2.16 -9.69
C HIS A 456 -11.84 -1.78 -9.52
N CYS A 457 -11.07 -1.70 -10.61
CA CYS A 457 -9.64 -1.43 -10.51
C CYS A 457 -9.34 0.06 -10.32
N PRO A 458 -8.86 0.51 -9.14
CA PRO A 458 -8.52 1.91 -8.91
C PRO A 458 -7.31 2.35 -9.77
N GLN A 459 -6.43 1.41 -10.13
CA GLN A 459 -5.32 1.67 -11.05
C GLN A 459 -5.74 1.67 -12.52
N ARG A 460 -7.02 1.41 -12.84
CA ARG A 460 -7.57 1.36 -14.20
C ARG A 460 -6.83 0.43 -15.16
N ILE A 461 -6.24 -0.63 -14.64
CA ILE A 461 -5.52 -1.65 -15.43
C ILE A 461 -6.52 -2.33 -16.37
N ASP A 462 -6.13 -2.53 -17.62
CA ASP A 462 -6.85 -3.44 -18.53
C ASP A 462 -6.56 -4.89 -18.14
N ILE A 463 -7.22 -5.33 -17.04
CA ILE A 463 -6.99 -6.63 -16.42
C ILE A 463 -7.18 -7.79 -17.40
N PRO A 464 -8.25 -7.85 -18.23
CA PRO A 464 -8.41 -8.92 -19.20
C PRO A 464 -7.29 -8.98 -20.22
N HIS A 465 -6.84 -7.83 -20.74
CA HIS A 465 -5.72 -7.76 -21.67
C HIS A 465 -4.43 -8.30 -21.03
N GLU A 466 -4.14 -7.88 -19.80
CA GLU A 466 -2.94 -8.34 -19.08
C GLU A 466 -3.03 -9.84 -18.71
N MET A 467 -4.21 -10.37 -18.40
CA MET A 467 -4.41 -11.82 -18.21
C MET A 467 -4.11 -12.61 -19.47
N ILE A 468 -4.64 -12.18 -20.62
CA ILE A 468 -4.37 -12.81 -21.92
C ILE A 468 -2.87 -12.73 -22.26
N ARG A 469 -2.22 -11.61 -21.96
CA ARG A 469 -0.77 -11.44 -22.19
C ARG A 469 0.05 -12.42 -21.36
N ILE A 470 -0.28 -12.56 -20.07
CA ILE A 470 0.41 -13.51 -19.19
C ILE A 470 0.14 -14.95 -19.61
N ASP A 471 -1.11 -15.28 -19.94
CA ASP A 471 -1.46 -16.63 -20.40
C ASP A 471 -0.70 -17.02 -21.68
N ARG A 472 -0.64 -16.14 -22.67
CA ARG A 472 0.18 -16.35 -23.88
C ARG A 472 1.65 -16.57 -23.55
N PHE A 473 2.19 -15.80 -22.60
CA PHE A 473 3.57 -15.99 -22.15
C PHE A 473 3.77 -17.37 -21.50
N VAL A 474 2.83 -17.80 -20.63
CA VAL A 474 2.85 -19.14 -20.02
C VAL A 474 2.80 -20.23 -21.08
N GLU A 475 1.90 -20.11 -22.06
CA GLU A 475 1.75 -21.10 -23.13
C GLU A 475 2.99 -21.17 -24.05
N GLN A 476 3.59 -20.03 -24.38
CA GLN A 476 4.88 -20.00 -25.10
C GLN A 476 5.98 -20.74 -24.32
N LEU A 477 6.05 -20.51 -23.00
CA LEU A 477 7.01 -21.22 -22.16
C LEU A 477 6.72 -22.73 -22.08
N LYS A 478 5.47 -23.16 -22.10
CA LYS A 478 5.11 -24.59 -22.09
C LYS A 478 5.45 -25.26 -23.42
N GLN A 479 5.29 -24.57 -24.57
CA GLN A 479 5.53 -25.07 -25.90
C GLN A 479 7.02 -25.05 -26.29
N SER A 480 7.83 -24.16 -25.71
CA SER A 480 9.28 -24.13 -25.95
C SER A 480 9.94 -25.39 -25.37
N ILE A 481 10.67 -26.14 -26.20
CA ILE A 481 11.25 -27.46 -25.89
C ILE A 481 12.68 -27.34 -25.33
#